data_6758037e67748190856d6ca6c47f48d1
#
_entry.id   6758037e67748190856d6ca6c47f48d1
#
_cell.length_a   1.000
_cell.length_b   1.000
_cell.length_c   1.000
_cell.angle_alpha   90.00
_cell.angle_beta   90.00
_cell.angle_gamma   90.00
#
_symmetry.space_group_name_H-M   'P 1'
#
loop_
_entity.id
_entity.type
_entity.pdbx_description
1 polymer ?
#
loop_
_entity_poly.entity_id
_entity_poly.type
_entity_poly.pdbx_seq_one_letter_code
_entity_poly.pdbx_strand_id
1 'polypeptide(L)'
;MRWRIRPCRADALAIIAVVAMGAGAAYDQTVTPTNSLSNPYRSVENWAQMPAGRIWGSVSAVGADPDRQSIWVLERCGAQGFIPPSQMKEGVPFNCDGTKLAPILKFDAAGKLVASFGEELLVFPHGLHVDRGGNVWVTDGVNRGTKGQQVLKFSPDGKILLRLGKPGVAGSGPDEFNAPSAVVTGPNGDIFVADGHGGNTNARIVKFSSDGKFIKTWGTKGSGPGELDIPHAIAIDSQARLFVGDRQNNRIQIFDQDGKFLEQWHQFSRPSGIFIDKNDVIYVADSESESVAKNHDGWKRGIRVGSAKTGAVTAFIPDPVEKTTGTSAAEGVAADAMGNIYGAEVGPKRLMKYVKN
;
A
#
# COMPACT_ATOMS: atom_id res chain seq x y z
N MET A 1 78.12 -34.10 -43.55
CA MET A 1 77.26 -34.00 -42.40
C MET A 1 76.19 -32.94 -42.65
N ARG A 2 74.92 -33.34 -42.93
CA ARG A 2 73.84 -32.40 -43.22
C ARG A 2 72.90 -32.42 -42.00
N TRP A 3 72.81 -31.28 -41.31
CA TRP A 3 71.84 -31.08 -40.22
C TRP A 3 70.48 -30.68 -40.81
N ARG A 4 69.45 -31.43 -40.50
CA ARG A 4 68.03 -31.10 -40.82
C ARG A 4 67.49 -30.29 -39.68
N ILE A 5 67.05 -29.06 -39.96
CA ILE A 5 66.27 -28.20 -39.06
C ILE A 5 64.80 -28.66 -39.18
N ARG A 6 64.17 -29.04 -38.07
CA ARG A 6 62.74 -29.27 -37.99
C ARG A 6 62.04 -27.96 -37.68
N PRO A 7 60.84 -27.65 -38.28
CA PRO A 7 60.10 -26.45 -37.94
C PRO A 7 59.33 -26.64 -36.63
N CYS A 8 59.38 -25.63 -35.74
CA CYS A 8 58.49 -25.51 -34.58
C CYS A 8 57.06 -25.28 -35.03
N ARG A 9 56.15 -26.11 -34.48
CA ARG A 9 54.72 -25.87 -34.57
C ARG A 9 54.35 -24.74 -33.62
N ALA A 10 53.75 -23.69 -34.15
CA ALA A 10 53.11 -22.62 -33.38
C ALA A 10 51.72 -23.14 -32.94
N ASP A 11 51.56 -23.33 -31.64
CA ASP A 11 50.24 -23.59 -31.05
C ASP A 11 49.43 -22.29 -31.02
N ALA A 12 48.40 -22.22 -31.83
CA ALA A 12 47.42 -21.13 -31.82
C ALA A 12 46.53 -21.25 -30.59
N LEU A 13 46.75 -20.38 -29.60
CA LEU A 13 45.79 -20.18 -28.50
C LEU A 13 44.52 -19.51 -29.06
N ALA A 14 43.47 -20.28 -29.17
CA ALA A 14 42.12 -19.77 -29.44
C ALA A 14 41.61 -19.04 -28.19
N ILE A 15 41.59 -17.71 -28.22
CA ILE A 15 40.90 -16.87 -27.22
C ILE A 15 39.41 -17.00 -27.50
N ILE A 16 38.73 -17.77 -26.69
CA ILE A 16 37.26 -17.80 -26.67
C ILE A 16 36.81 -16.52 -25.94
N ALA A 17 36.39 -15.53 -26.72
CA ALA A 17 35.67 -14.38 -26.19
C ALA A 17 34.26 -14.85 -25.76
N VAL A 18 34.06 -15.00 -24.46
CA VAL A 18 32.73 -15.19 -23.90
C VAL A 18 32.02 -13.83 -23.99
N VAL A 19 31.22 -13.64 -25.03
CA VAL A 19 30.26 -12.55 -25.11
C VAL A 19 29.17 -12.88 -24.09
N ALA A 20 29.21 -12.25 -22.92
CA ALA A 20 28.09 -12.22 -22.00
C ALA A 20 26.96 -11.42 -22.68
N MET A 21 26.07 -12.11 -23.38
CA MET A 21 24.79 -11.54 -23.76
C MET A 21 24.01 -11.31 -22.49
N GLY A 22 23.98 -10.07 -21.99
CA GLY A 22 23.02 -9.63 -21.02
C GLY A 22 21.63 -9.78 -21.63
N ALA A 23 20.94 -10.83 -21.26
CA ALA A 23 19.52 -10.97 -21.55
C ALA A 23 18.80 -9.86 -20.78
N GLY A 24 18.54 -8.74 -21.43
CA GLY A 24 17.49 -7.82 -21.05
C GLY A 24 16.16 -8.59 -21.23
N ALA A 25 15.74 -9.29 -20.19
CA ALA A 25 14.41 -9.88 -20.17
C ALA A 25 13.41 -8.74 -20.33
N ALA A 26 12.64 -8.75 -21.41
CA ALA A 26 11.47 -7.90 -21.55
C ALA A 26 10.52 -8.27 -20.42
N TYR A 27 10.37 -7.38 -19.43
CA TYR A 27 9.48 -7.56 -18.26
C TYR A 27 8.01 -7.30 -18.58
N ASP A 28 7.62 -7.35 -19.85
CA ASP A 28 6.24 -7.21 -20.28
C ASP A 28 5.57 -8.59 -20.32
N GLN A 29 5.21 -9.10 -19.14
CA GLN A 29 4.34 -10.27 -19.05
C GLN A 29 2.89 -9.82 -19.22
N THR A 30 2.29 -10.07 -20.38
CA THR A 30 0.83 -10.01 -20.54
C THR A 30 0.21 -11.09 -19.65
N VAL A 31 -0.20 -10.69 -18.46
CA VAL A 31 -0.85 -11.59 -17.49
C VAL A 31 -2.35 -11.60 -17.77
N THR A 32 -2.92 -12.78 -17.91
CA THR A 32 -4.38 -12.94 -18.03
C THR A 32 -5.08 -12.47 -16.77
N PRO A 33 -6.14 -11.64 -16.90
CA PRO A 33 -6.90 -11.16 -15.75
C PRO A 33 -7.47 -12.31 -14.90
N THR A 34 -7.30 -12.22 -13.58
CA THR A 34 -7.75 -13.23 -12.61
C THR A 34 -9.21 -13.04 -12.16
N ASN A 35 -10.03 -12.45 -13.02
CA ASN A 35 -11.43 -12.08 -12.71
C ASN A 35 -12.38 -13.27 -12.60
N SER A 36 -12.04 -14.43 -13.19
CA SER A 36 -12.88 -15.63 -13.23
C SER A 36 -12.67 -16.59 -12.05
N LEU A 37 -11.78 -16.24 -11.13
CA LEU A 37 -11.55 -17.04 -9.94
C LEU A 37 -12.79 -17.05 -9.03
N SER A 38 -12.97 -18.16 -8.31
CA SER A 38 -14.09 -18.31 -7.39
C SER A 38 -14.07 -17.28 -6.26
N ASN A 39 -15.26 -16.85 -5.83
CA ASN A 39 -15.44 -16.05 -4.63
C ASN A 39 -15.99 -16.93 -3.48
N PRO A 40 -15.13 -17.39 -2.56
CA PRO A 40 -15.59 -18.18 -1.41
C PRO A 40 -16.06 -17.32 -0.23
N TYR A 41 -16.33 -16.03 -0.44
CA TYR A 41 -16.74 -15.10 0.61
C TYR A 41 -18.11 -14.49 0.32
N ARG A 42 -18.85 -14.20 1.37
CA ARG A 42 -20.05 -13.35 1.32
C ARG A 42 -19.83 -12.06 2.09
N SER A 43 -20.44 -10.99 1.63
CA SER A 43 -20.42 -9.69 2.31
C SER A 43 -21.31 -9.67 3.54
N VAL A 44 -20.88 -8.93 4.56
CA VAL A 44 -21.68 -8.58 5.75
C VAL A 44 -21.75 -7.06 5.80
N GLU A 45 -22.93 -6.53 5.51
CA GLU A 45 -23.17 -5.10 5.53
C GLU A 45 -23.38 -4.60 6.96
N ASN A 46 -23.04 -3.32 7.19
CA ASN A 46 -23.27 -2.61 8.45
C ASN A 46 -22.70 -3.32 9.69
N TRP A 47 -21.61 -4.10 9.50
CA TRP A 47 -20.94 -4.74 10.61
C TRP A 47 -20.38 -3.71 11.60
N ALA A 48 -19.69 -2.67 11.13
CA ALA A 48 -19.12 -1.61 11.96
C ALA A 48 -20.23 -0.61 12.36
N GLN A 49 -20.52 -0.56 13.65
CA GLN A 49 -21.59 0.25 14.22
C GLN A 49 -21.08 1.64 14.60
N MET A 50 -21.42 2.63 13.80
CA MET A 50 -21.09 4.03 14.08
C MET A 50 -21.99 4.61 15.16
N PRO A 51 -21.49 5.52 16.00
CA PRO A 51 -22.32 6.26 16.95
C PRO A 51 -23.46 7.00 16.26
N ALA A 52 -24.58 7.15 16.97
CA ALA A 52 -25.76 7.86 16.45
C ALA A 52 -25.37 9.29 15.96
N GLY A 53 -25.83 9.63 14.77
CA GLY A 53 -25.57 10.92 14.14
C GLY A 53 -24.20 11.04 13.46
N ARG A 54 -23.30 10.06 13.58
CA ARG A 54 -22.03 10.02 12.84
C ARG A 54 -22.20 9.21 11.56
N ILE A 55 -21.76 9.77 10.45
CA ILE A 55 -21.72 9.11 9.14
C ILE A 55 -20.27 8.86 8.74
N TRP A 56 -20.04 7.86 7.90
CA TRP A 56 -18.76 7.56 7.32
C TRP A 56 -18.30 8.68 6.37
N GLY A 57 -17.03 9.10 6.49
CA GLY A 57 -16.29 9.70 5.41
C GLY A 57 -15.72 8.64 4.48
N SER A 58 -14.88 9.04 3.53
CA SER A 58 -14.11 8.11 2.72
C SER A 58 -13.24 7.24 3.63
N VAL A 59 -13.46 5.92 3.64
CA VAL A 59 -12.67 4.98 4.43
C VAL A 59 -11.45 4.59 3.60
N SER A 60 -10.26 5.03 4.03
CA SER A 60 -9.03 4.89 3.22
C SER A 60 -8.20 3.68 3.59
N ALA A 61 -8.19 3.28 4.85
CA ALA A 61 -7.38 2.16 5.29
C ALA A 61 -8.03 1.38 6.44
N VAL A 62 -7.58 0.15 6.61
CA VAL A 62 -8.00 -0.76 7.65
C VAL A 62 -6.81 -1.61 8.09
N GLY A 63 -6.74 -1.96 9.38
CA GLY A 63 -5.67 -2.78 9.95
C GLY A 63 -6.21 -3.73 11.02
N ALA A 64 -5.69 -4.95 11.05
CA ALA A 64 -6.02 -5.91 12.09
C ALA A 64 -5.21 -5.63 13.36
N ASP A 65 -5.88 -5.64 14.51
CA ASP A 65 -5.21 -5.51 15.81
C ASP A 65 -4.48 -6.82 16.18
N PRO A 66 -3.34 -6.75 16.89
CA PRO A 66 -2.65 -7.94 17.40
C PRO A 66 -3.50 -8.83 18.34
N ASP A 67 -4.59 -8.31 18.91
CA ASP A 67 -5.58 -9.09 19.66
C ASP A 67 -6.33 -10.12 18.78
N ARG A 68 -6.16 -10.04 17.45
CA ARG A 68 -6.70 -10.92 16.40
C ARG A 68 -8.21 -10.84 16.19
N GLN A 69 -8.88 -9.90 16.80
CA GLN A 69 -10.34 -9.78 16.75
C GLN A 69 -10.79 -8.37 16.41
N SER A 70 -10.09 -7.37 16.93
CA SER A 70 -10.42 -5.97 16.71
C SER A 70 -9.83 -5.47 15.40
N ILE A 71 -10.50 -4.47 14.81
CA ILE A 71 -10.12 -3.86 13.55
C ILE A 71 -9.98 -2.35 13.74
N TRP A 72 -8.85 -1.82 13.34
CA TRP A 72 -8.62 -0.40 13.23
C TRP A 72 -9.03 0.10 11.85
N VAL A 73 -9.66 1.26 11.81
CA VAL A 73 -10.18 1.87 10.59
C VAL A 73 -9.75 3.32 10.53
N LEU A 74 -9.34 3.76 9.35
CA LEU A 74 -8.99 5.15 9.08
C LEU A 74 -10.01 5.73 8.09
N GLU A 75 -10.65 6.85 8.47
CA GLU A 75 -11.63 7.51 7.61
C GLU A 75 -11.40 9.02 7.54
N ARG A 76 -11.92 9.67 6.51
CA ARG A 76 -11.70 11.09 6.22
C ARG A 76 -12.83 11.97 6.79
N CYS A 77 -13.14 11.83 8.07
CA CYS A 77 -13.93 12.74 8.91
C CYS A 77 -15.26 13.20 8.29
N GLY A 78 -16.11 12.27 7.86
CA GLY A 78 -17.45 12.57 7.40
C GLY A 78 -17.60 12.74 5.88
N ALA A 79 -18.71 13.31 5.47
CA ALA A 79 -19.27 13.15 4.13
C ALA A 79 -18.63 13.95 3.00
N GLN A 80 -17.56 14.69 3.23
CA GLN A 80 -16.91 15.46 2.16
C GLN A 80 -16.35 14.49 1.10
N GLY A 81 -16.71 14.71 -0.16
CA GLY A 81 -16.07 14.03 -1.28
C GLY A 81 -14.61 14.47 -1.43
N PHE A 82 -13.85 13.80 -2.31
CA PHE A 82 -12.51 14.28 -2.66
C PHE A 82 -12.61 15.68 -3.27
N ILE A 83 -11.95 16.65 -2.64
CA ILE A 83 -11.78 18.01 -3.15
C ILE A 83 -10.32 18.11 -3.57
N PRO A 84 -10.00 18.37 -4.85
CA PRO A 84 -8.63 18.58 -5.28
C PRO A 84 -7.98 19.75 -4.50
N PRO A 85 -6.70 19.67 -4.16
CA PRO A 85 -5.99 20.74 -3.44
C PRO A 85 -6.17 22.14 -4.08
N SER A 86 -6.26 22.21 -5.39
CA SER A 86 -6.50 23.44 -6.14
C SER A 86 -7.88 24.10 -5.90
N GLN A 87 -8.82 23.34 -5.35
CA GLN A 87 -10.19 23.81 -5.04
C GLN A 87 -10.41 24.03 -3.53
N MET A 88 -9.38 23.80 -2.70
CA MET A 88 -9.46 24.06 -1.29
C MET A 88 -9.56 25.55 -1.03
N LYS A 89 -10.55 25.95 -0.21
CA LYS A 89 -10.73 27.34 0.23
C LYS A 89 -10.29 27.45 1.68
N GLU A 90 -9.65 28.58 2.02
CA GLU A 90 -9.29 28.88 3.39
C GLU A 90 -10.57 28.98 4.26
N GLY A 91 -10.51 28.46 5.49
CA GLY A 91 -11.65 28.44 6.42
C GLY A 91 -12.74 27.41 6.11
N VAL A 92 -12.66 26.69 4.99
CA VAL A 92 -13.61 25.60 4.67
C VAL A 92 -13.00 24.26 5.10
N PRO A 93 -13.71 23.41 5.88
CA PRO A 93 -13.23 22.09 6.25
C PRO A 93 -12.83 21.27 5.03
N PHE A 94 -11.68 20.58 5.13
CA PHE A 94 -11.18 19.70 4.09
C PHE A 94 -10.80 18.35 4.69
N ASN A 95 -11.53 17.32 4.36
CA ASN A 95 -11.39 16.02 5.00
C ASN A 95 -11.41 16.16 6.53
N CYS A 96 -10.30 15.89 7.24
CA CYS A 96 -10.24 16.00 8.69
C CYS A 96 -9.81 17.37 9.20
N ASP A 97 -9.23 18.23 8.35
CA ASP A 97 -8.87 19.57 8.80
C ASP A 97 -10.10 20.46 8.98
N GLY A 98 -10.18 21.12 10.14
CA GLY A 98 -11.32 21.97 10.53
C GLY A 98 -12.52 21.18 11.08
N THR A 99 -12.35 19.88 11.40
CA THR A 99 -13.39 19.08 12.08
C THR A 99 -12.89 18.56 13.42
N LYS A 100 -13.83 18.27 14.34
CA LYS A 100 -13.55 17.63 15.63
C LYS A 100 -13.84 16.13 15.63
N LEU A 101 -13.98 15.52 14.44
CA LEU A 101 -14.21 14.09 14.33
C LEU A 101 -12.89 13.33 14.43
N ALA A 102 -12.89 12.26 15.21
CA ALA A 102 -11.76 11.33 15.30
C ALA A 102 -11.67 10.49 14.02
N PRO A 103 -10.59 10.53 13.23
CA PRO A 103 -10.46 9.75 12.01
C PRO A 103 -9.99 8.31 12.24
N ILE A 104 -9.40 8.00 13.39
CA ILE A 104 -8.87 6.69 13.74
C ILE A 104 -9.87 6.01 14.67
N LEU A 105 -10.41 4.87 14.26
CA LEU A 105 -11.50 4.18 14.93
C LEU A 105 -11.11 2.73 15.18
N LYS A 106 -11.43 2.17 16.36
CA LYS A 106 -11.28 0.75 16.68
C LYS A 106 -12.64 0.10 16.90
N PHE A 107 -12.89 -0.99 16.19
CA PHE A 107 -14.08 -1.80 16.36
C PHE A 107 -13.69 -3.18 16.94
N ASP A 108 -14.48 -3.68 17.89
CA ASP A 108 -14.34 -5.03 18.42
C ASP A 108 -14.88 -6.10 17.44
N ALA A 109 -14.77 -7.38 17.81
CA ALA A 109 -15.23 -8.49 16.98
C ALA A 109 -16.74 -8.43 16.61
N ALA A 110 -17.55 -7.77 17.44
CA ALA A 110 -18.98 -7.57 17.20
C ALA A 110 -19.28 -6.34 16.32
N GLY A 111 -18.25 -5.56 15.96
CA GLY A 111 -18.39 -4.32 15.21
C GLY A 111 -18.79 -3.10 16.04
N LYS A 112 -18.70 -3.18 17.37
CA LYS A 112 -18.93 -2.05 18.26
C LYS A 112 -17.68 -1.15 18.30
N LEU A 113 -17.86 0.17 18.19
CA LEU A 113 -16.79 1.14 18.37
C LEU A 113 -16.31 1.13 19.84
N VAL A 114 -15.01 0.83 20.05
CA VAL A 114 -14.40 0.71 21.39
C VAL A 114 -13.31 1.73 21.66
N ALA A 115 -12.74 2.36 20.62
CA ALA A 115 -11.81 3.49 20.76
C ALA A 115 -11.88 4.39 19.52
N SER A 116 -11.60 5.69 19.74
CA SER A 116 -11.44 6.65 18.65
C SER A 116 -10.55 7.80 19.10
N PHE A 117 -9.71 8.32 18.19
CA PHE A 117 -8.81 9.44 18.46
C PHE A 117 -8.29 10.09 17.17
N GLY A 118 -7.45 11.12 17.31
CA GLY A 118 -6.79 11.82 16.21
C GLY A 118 -7.53 13.06 15.74
N GLU A 119 -8.46 13.58 16.54
CA GLU A 119 -9.19 14.83 16.27
C GLU A 119 -8.23 15.98 16.02
N GLU A 120 -8.53 16.81 15.02
CA GLU A 120 -7.82 18.04 14.67
C GLU A 120 -6.32 17.86 14.29
N LEU A 121 -5.81 16.59 14.25
CA LEU A 121 -4.38 16.32 14.00
C LEU A 121 -4.05 16.12 12.51
N LEU A 122 -4.97 15.59 11.73
CA LEU A 122 -4.74 15.16 10.36
C LEU A 122 -5.49 16.03 9.36
N VAL A 123 -4.96 16.09 8.13
CA VAL A 123 -5.59 16.77 6.99
C VAL A 123 -6.23 15.73 6.08
N PHE A 124 -5.43 14.80 5.54
CA PHE A 124 -5.83 13.79 4.58
C PHE A 124 -5.28 12.43 5.02
N PRO A 125 -5.90 11.81 6.03
CA PRO A 125 -5.49 10.49 6.47
C PRO A 125 -5.63 9.47 5.33
N HIS A 126 -4.55 8.69 5.09
CA HIS A 126 -4.48 7.83 3.92
C HIS A 126 -4.15 6.37 4.26
N GLY A 127 -2.96 6.07 4.72
CA GLY A 127 -2.53 4.71 5.08
C GLY A 127 -2.59 4.46 6.59
N LEU A 128 -2.88 3.23 6.97
CA LEU A 128 -2.88 2.76 8.36
C LEU A 128 -2.13 1.44 8.46
N HIS A 129 -1.29 1.32 9.49
CA HIS A 129 -0.64 0.08 9.89
C HIS A 129 -0.74 -0.10 11.39
N VAL A 130 -0.92 -1.33 11.85
CA VAL A 130 -0.87 -1.68 13.28
C VAL A 130 0.38 -2.52 13.50
N ASP A 131 1.30 -2.02 14.33
CA ASP A 131 2.53 -2.75 14.60
C ASP A 131 2.31 -3.91 15.61
N ARG A 132 3.33 -4.74 15.79
CA ARG A 132 3.27 -5.91 16.71
C ARG A 132 3.00 -5.53 18.16
N GLY A 133 3.28 -4.29 18.55
CA GLY A 133 3.00 -3.74 19.87
C GLY A 133 1.60 -3.15 20.00
N GLY A 134 0.78 -3.22 18.95
CA GLY A 134 -0.56 -2.62 18.91
C GLY A 134 -0.57 -1.11 18.65
N ASN A 135 0.57 -0.50 18.36
CA ASN A 135 0.60 0.92 18.03
C ASN A 135 0.07 1.14 16.62
N VAL A 136 -0.65 2.24 16.45
CA VAL A 136 -1.29 2.61 15.19
C VAL A 136 -0.45 3.65 14.47
N TRP A 137 -0.07 3.33 13.24
CA TRP A 137 0.66 4.22 12.35
C TRP A 137 -0.26 4.77 11.29
N VAL A 138 -0.19 6.07 11.02
CA VAL A 138 -1.04 6.74 10.03
C VAL A 138 -0.21 7.66 9.17
N THR A 139 -0.44 7.62 7.85
CA THR A 139 0.09 8.62 6.91
C THR A 139 -0.91 9.73 6.68
N ASP A 140 -0.43 10.97 6.55
CA ASP A 140 -1.22 12.16 6.24
C ASP A 140 -0.67 12.84 4.97
N GLY A 141 -1.32 12.58 3.84
CA GLY A 141 -0.78 12.76 2.49
C GLY A 141 -0.93 14.16 1.88
N VAL A 142 -1.60 15.11 2.53
CA VAL A 142 -1.81 16.47 1.98
C VAL A 142 -1.48 17.51 3.02
N ASN A 143 -0.71 18.53 2.66
CA ASN A 143 -0.41 19.64 3.56
C ASN A 143 -1.51 20.71 3.58
N ARG A 144 -1.75 21.27 4.75
CA ARG A 144 -2.58 22.47 4.93
C ARG A 144 -2.09 23.26 6.15
N GLY A 145 -1.59 24.48 5.91
CA GLY A 145 -0.93 25.23 6.96
C GLY A 145 0.26 24.46 7.53
N THR A 146 0.23 24.23 8.84
CA THR A 146 1.26 23.51 9.58
C THR A 146 0.93 22.01 9.81
N LYS A 147 0.03 21.43 9.02
CA LYS A 147 -0.40 20.03 9.14
C LYS A 147 -0.15 19.25 7.86
N GLY A 148 -0.14 17.93 7.97
CA GLY A 148 0.01 17.00 6.85
C GLY A 148 1.46 16.77 6.43
N GLN A 149 1.64 15.95 5.39
CA GLN A 149 2.94 15.48 4.90
C GLN A 149 3.75 14.75 5.99
N GLN A 150 3.05 13.91 6.77
CA GLN A 150 3.62 13.25 7.94
C GLN A 150 3.25 11.77 8.02
N VAL A 151 4.05 11.03 8.79
CA VAL A 151 3.68 9.74 9.35
C VAL A 151 3.67 9.86 10.87
N LEU A 152 2.56 9.44 11.48
CA LEU A 152 2.35 9.53 12.92
C LEU A 152 2.21 8.12 13.51
N LYS A 153 2.90 7.87 14.62
CA LYS A 153 2.72 6.68 15.45
C LYS A 153 1.93 7.05 16.69
N PHE A 154 0.87 6.31 16.95
CA PHE A 154 0.06 6.44 18.16
C PHE A 154 0.14 5.17 19.01
N SER A 155 0.09 5.32 20.34
CA SER A 155 -0.26 4.23 21.22
C SER A 155 -1.72 3.80 21.04
N PRO A 156 -2.14 2.61 21.53
CA PRO A 156 -3.53 2.16 21.39
C PRO A 156 -4.58 3.07 22.04
N ASP A 157 -4.14 3.91 22.98
CA ASP A 157 -4.97 4.94 23.65
C ASP A 157 -4.89 6.33 23.00
N GLY A 158 -4.23 6.45 21.83
CA GLY A 158 -4.22 7.67 21.02
C GLY A 158 -3.12 8.68 21.36
N LYS A 159 -2.15 8.32 22.24
CA LYS A 159 -1.00 9.19 22.52
C LYS A 159 0.00 9.12 21.37
N ILE A 160 0.45 10.28 20.87
CA ILE A 160 1.49 10.34 19.84
C ILE A 160 2.83 9.91 20.43
N LEU A 161 3.43 8.88 19.82
CA LEU A 161 4.73 8.30 20.22
C LEU A 161 5.86 8.74 19.30
N LEU A 162 5.58 8.96 18.00
CA LEU A 162 6.57 9.38 17.01
C LEU A 162 5.91 10.20 15.90
N ARG A 163 6.67 11.15 15.36
CA ARG A 163 6.33 11.91 14.14
C ARG A 163 7.50 11.82 13.17
N LEU A 164 7.22 11.47 11.92
CA LEU A 164 8.16 11.54 10.80
C LEU A 164 7.64 12.56 9.79
N GLY A 165 8.54 13.27 9.15
CA GLY A 165 8.23 14.36 8.22
C GLY A 165 8.05 15.71 8.88
N LYS A 166 8.26 16.78 8.13
CA LYS A 166 8.04 18.18 8.56
C LYS A 166 6.57 18.55 8.39
N PRO A 167 5.85 18.90 9.45
CA PRO A 167 4.43 19.24 9.36
C PRO A 167 4.16 20.35 8.35
N GLY A 168 3.26 20.10 7.40
CA GLY A 168 2.85 21.08 6.38
C GLY A 168 3.87 21.31 5.25
N VAL A 169 5.01 20.62 5.26
CA VAL A 169 6.07 20.81 4.26
C VAL A 169 6.14 19.60 3.32
N ALA A 170 5.82 19.82 2.04
CA ALA A 170 6.02 18.82 1.00
C ALA A 170 7.46 18.90 0.47
N GLY A 171 8.15 17.77 0.37
CA GLY A 171 9.52 17.73 -0.13
C GLY A 171 10.06 16.32 -0.33
N SER A 172 11.33 16.25 -0.74
CA SER A 172 12.04 14.99 -1.02
C SER A 172 13.29 14.79 -0.13
N GLY A 173 13.48 15.65 0.85
CA GLY A 173 14.57 15.53 1.83
C GLY A 173 14.44 14.29 2.71
N PRO A 174 15.48 14.01 3.55
CA PRO A 174 15.48 12.84 4.44
C PRO A 174 14.38 12.87 5.51
N ASP A 175 13.94 14.05 5.89
CA ASP A 175 12.90 14.31 6.89
C ASP A 175 11.66 14.99 6.28
N GLU A 176 11.41 14.79 5.00
CA GLU A 176 10.28 15.36 4.26
C GLU A 176 9.56 14.27 3.48
N PHE A 177 8.27 14.46 3.26
CA PHE A 177 7.44 13.63 2.38
C PHE A 177 6.70 14.51 1.38
N ASN A 178 6.29 13.90 0.27
CA ASN A 178 5.36 14.52 -0.66
C ASN A 178 4.29 13.51 -1.06
N ALA A 179 3.21 13.52 -0.28
CA ALA A 179 2.08 12.62 -0.31
C ALA A 179 2.41 11.17 0.16
N PRO A 180 2.84 10.97 1.43
CA PRO A 180 3.05 9.63 1.97
C PRO A 180 1.73 8.86 1.98
N SER A 181 1.74 7.69 1.33
CA SER A 181 0.55 6.89 1.06
C SER A 181 0.39 5.72 2.03
N ALA A 182 1.47 5.04 2.41
CA ALA A 182 1.41 3.88 3.28
C ALA A 182 2.67 3.75 4.15
N VAL A 183 2.56 3.01 5.24
CA VAL A 183 3.65 2.73 6.17
C VAL A 183 3.58 1.30 6.66
N VAL A 184 4.73 0.65 6.89
CA VAL A 184 4.83 -0.66 7.54
C VAL A 184 6.09 -0.72 8.40
N THR A 185 6.08 -1.56 9.43
CA THR A 185 7.25 -1.82 10.28
C THR A 185 7.85 -3.20 10.02
N GLY A 186 9.16 -3.26 9.87
CA GLY A 186 9.91 -4.50 9.72
C GLY A 186 10.03 -5.31 11.02
N PRO A 187 10.52 -6.55 10.95
CA PRO A 187 10.70 -7.42 12.12
C PRO A 187 11.66 -6.85 13.18
N ASN A 188 12.64 -6.07 12.77
CA ASN A 188 13.62 -5.37 13.63
C ASN A 188 13.13 -4.00 14.10
N GLY A 189 11.91 -3.59 13.72
CA GLY A 189 11.32 -2.30 14.04
C GLY A 189 11.63 -1.17 13.06
N ASP A 190 12.46 -1.42 12.03
CA ASP A 190 12.66 -0.42 10.96
C ASP A 190 11.33 -0.05 10.32
N ILE A 191 11.21 1.23 9.93
CA ILE A 191 9.99 1.80 9.40
C ILE A 191 10.17 2.04 7.90
N PHE A 192 9.21 1.61 7.11
CA PHE A 192 9.19 1.80 5.66
C PHE A 192 7.96 2.61 5.26
N VAL A 193 8.17 3.71 4.54
CA VAL A 193 7.12 4.61 4.09
C VAL A 193 7.09 4.62 2.56
N ALA A 194 5.95 4.32 1.98
CA ALA A 194 5.68 4.59 0.58
C ALA A 194 5.32 6.07 0.44
N ASP A 195 6.10 6.82 -0.33
CA ASP A 195 6.00 8.27 -0.45
C ASP A 195 5.74 8.66 -1.89
N GLY A 196 4.48 9.00 -2.16
CA GLY A 196 3.96 9.40 -3.46
C GLY A 196 2.54 8.90 -3.73
N HIS A 197 1.58 9.81 -3.99
CA HIS A 197 0.16 9.49 -4.20
C HIS A 197 -0.40 10.10 -5.51
N GLY A 198 0.42 10.39 -6.46
CA GLY A 198 0.00 10.85 -7.78
C GLY A 198 0.45 12.27 -8.15
N GLY A 199 0.18 12.67 -9.38
CA GLY A 199 0.62 13.97 -9.89
C GLY A 199 2.13 14.13 -9.87
N ASN A 200 2.61 15.27 -9.38
CA ASN A 200 4.03 15.63 -9.24
C ASN A 200 4.53 15.36 -7.80
N THR A 201 4.07 14.28 -7.18
CA THR A 201 4.54 13.86 -5.86
C THR A 201 5.78 12.98 -5.98
N ASN A 202 6.34 12.56 -4.84
CA ASN A 202 7.45 11.61 -4.84
C ASN A 202 7.03 10.23 -5.42
N ALA A 203 8.01 9.40 -5.72
CA ALA A 203 7.80 8.02 -6.17
C ALA A 203 8.92 7.15 -5.57
N ARG A 204 8.88 6.97 -4.24
CA ARG A 204 9.97 6.35 -3.50
C ARG A 204 9.50 5.58 -2.27
N ILE A 205 10.38 4.73 -1.76
CA ILE A 205 10.27 4.17 -0.42
C ILE A 205 11.34 4.83 0.46
N VAL A 206 10.96 5.21 1.67
CA VAL A 206 11.86 5.80 2.66
C VAL A 206 11.97 4.87 3.86
N LYS A 207 13.20 4.54 4.25
CA LYS A 207 13.52 3.69 5.39
C LYS A 207 14.03 4.52 6.55
N PHE A 208 13.45 4.29 7.74
CA PHE A 208 13.91 4.85 9.01
C PHE A 208 14.19 3.72 10.01
N SER A 209 15.05 3.99 10.97
CA SER A 209 15.21 3.11 12.14
C SER A 209 13.97 3.18 13.04
N SER A 210 13.87 2.24 14.00
CA SER A 210 12.74 2.15 14.93
C SER A 210 12.54 3.40 15.80
N ASP A 211 13.59 4.21 16.00
CA ASP A 211 13.56 5.50 16.71
C ASP A 211 13.33 6.70 15.77
N GLY A 212 13.05 6.46 14.47
CA GLY A 212 12.68 7.48 13.49
C GLY A 212 13.84 8.20 12.82
N LYS A 213 15.08 7.69 12.92
CA LYS A 213 16.22 8.27 12.20
C LYS A 213 16.23 7.78 10.76
N PHE A 214 16.40 8.70 9.80
CA PHE A 214 16.54 8.37 8.39
C PHE A 214 17.72 7.43 8.16
N ILE A 215 17.49 6.37 7.39
CA ILE A 215 18.53 5.42 6.99
C ILE A 215 18.83 5.60 5.50
N LYS A 216 17.82 5.45 4.65
CA LYS A 216 17.97 5.54 3.18
C LYS A 216 16.64 5.71 2.47
N THR A 217 16.70 5.95 1.17
CA THR A 217 15.57 5.95 0.27
C THR A 217 15.94 5.27 -1.04
N TRP A 218 14.95 4.71 -1.74
CA TRP A 218 15.08 4.16 -3.08
C TRP A 218 13.78 4.32 -3.86
N GLY A 219 13.86 4.10 -5.17
CA GLY A 219 12.78 4.35 -6.12
C GLY A 219 12.86 5.74 -6.73
N THR A 220 12.54 5.79 -8.01
CA THR A 220 12.36 7.01 -8.80
C THR A 220 11.15 6.84 -9.69
N LYS A 221 10.57 7.93 -10.17
CA LYS A 221 9.41 7.85 -11.05
C LYS A 221 9.75 7.16 -12.36
N GLY A 222 9.00 6.10 -12.70
CA GLY A 222 9.20 5.33 -13.92
C GLY A 222 8.45 4.01 -13.90
N SER A 223 8.74 3.14 -14.88
CA SER A 223 8.11 1.83 -15.06
C SER A 223 9.08 0.64 -15.08
N GLY A 224 10.39 0.87 -15.05
CA GLY A 224 11.41 -0.17 -14.96
C GLY A 224 11.44 -0.88 -13.59
N PRO A 225 12.23 -1.96 -13.46
CA PRO A 225 12.47 -2.60 -12.16
C PRO A 225 13.11 -1.62 -11.17
N GLY A 226 12.51 -1.48 -9.99
CA GLY A 226 12.95 -0.53 -8.96
C GLY A 226 12.46 0.91 -9.17
N GLU A 227 11.90 1.24 -10.33
CA GLU A 227 11.17 2.49 -10.56
C GLU A 227 9.72 2.33 -10.11
N LEU A 228 9.09 3.42 -9.69
CA LEU A 228 7.75 3.44 -9.13
C LEU A 228 6.90 4.53 -9.78
N ASP A 229 5.60 4.29 -9.90
CA ASP A 229 4.64 5.35 -10.19
C ASP A 229 3.40 5.17 -9.30
N ILE A 230 3.23 6.08 -8.37
CA ILE A 230 2.24 6.02 -7.29
C ILE A 230 2.46 4.76 -6.42
N PRO A 231 3.54 4.68 -5.62
CA PRO A 231 3.68 3.66 -4.59
C PRO A 231 2.59 3.83 -3.54
N HIS A 232 1.48 3.09 -3.69
CA HIS A 232 0.23 3.35 -2.97
C HIS A 232 0.05 2.49 -1.73
N ALA A 233 0.60 1.29 -1.72
CA ALA A 233 0.50 0.35 -0.63
C ALA A 233 1.86 -0.27 -0.33
N ILE A 234 2.07 -0.72 0.90
CA ILE A 234 3.26 -1.44 1.31
C ILE A 234 2.90 -2.49 2.35
N ALA A 235 3.44 -3.70 2.21
CA ALA A 235 3.29 -4.78 3.18
C ALA A 235 4.61 -5.54 3.32
N ILE A 236 4.70 -6.39 4.34
CA ILE A 236 5.89 -7.21 4.60
C ILE A 236 5.44 -8.66 4.88
N ASP A 237 6.17 -9.63 4.34
CA ASP A 237 5.90 -11.04 4.56
C ASP A 237 6.73 -11.64 5.71
N SER A 238 6.56 -12.95 5.96
CA SER A 238 7.30 -13.66 7.01
C SER A 238 8.80 -13.77 6.73
N GLN A 239 9.23 -13.59 5.48
CA GLN A 239 10.64 -13.57 5.07
C GLN A 239 11.24 -12.15 5.10
N ALA A 240 10.48 -11.18 5.61
CA ALA A 240 10.87 -9.78 5.66
C ALA A 240 11.07 -9.12 4.28
N ARG A 241 10.42 -9.65 3.22
CA ARG A 241 10.37 -9.01 1.91
C ARG A 241 9.32 -7.92 1.90
N LEU A 242 9.62 -6.80 1.26
CA LEU A 242 8.71 -5.66 1.10
C LEU A 242 7.94 -5.77 -0.21
N PHE A 243 6.62 -5.74 -0.12
CA PHE A 243 5.69 -5.76 -1.23
C PHE A 243 5.14 -4.34 -1.43
N VAL A 244 5.52 -3.70 -2.51
CA VAL A 244 5.14 -2.33 -2.84
C VAL A 244 4.09 -2.33 -3.95
N GLY A 245 2.92 -1.81 -3.66
CA GLY A 245 1.87 -1.59 -4.63
C GLY A 245 2.22 -0.41 -5.55
N ASP A 246 2.82 -0.69 -6.68
CA ASP A 246 3.17 0.26 -7.72
C ASP A 246 1.95 0.50 -8.62
N ARG A 247 0.99 1.28 -8.07
CA ARG A 247 -0.40 1.32 -8.53
C ARG A 247 -0.54 1.76 -9.97
N GLN A 248 0.14 2.84 -10.38
CA GLN A 248 0.01 3.36 -11.74
C GLN A 248 0.61 2.42 -12.80
N ASN A 249 1.58 1.59 -12.39
CA ASN A 249 2.17 0.56 -13.22
C ASN A 249 1.43 -0.79 -13.15
N ASN A 250 0.30 -0.87 -12.42
CA ASN A 250 -0.54 -2.07 -12.30
C ASN A 250 0.26 -3.31 -11.90
N ARG A 251 1.11 -3.18 -10.87
CA ARG A 251 1.97 -4.27 -10.39
C ARG A 251 2.29 -4.15 -8.91
N ILE A 252 2.72 -5.25 -8.33
CA ILE A 252 3.44 -5.27 -7.05
C ILE A 252 4.92 -5.45 -7.38
N GLN A 253 5.79 -4.63 -6.81
CA GLN A 253 7.22 -4.88 -6.81
C GLN A 253 7.67 -5.38 -5.44
N ILE A 254 8.56 -6.36 -5.42
CA ILE A 254 9.07 -7.00 -4.21
C ILE A 254 10.55 -6.62 -4.06
N PHE A 255 10.89 -6.15 -2.86
CA PHE A 255 12.25 -5.74 -2.49
C PHE A 255 12.71 -6.46 -1.23
N ASP A 256 14.01 -6.56 -1.02
CA ASP A 256 14.55 -6.79 0.31
C ASP A 256 14.47 -5.51 1.16
N GLN A 257 14.83 -5.61 2.44
CA GLN A 257 14.79 -4.45 3.36
C GLN A 257 15.86 -3.38 3.09
N ASP A 258 16.78 -3.65 2.18
CA ASP A 258 17.79 -2.70 1.72
C ASP A 258 17.46 -2.07 0.36
N GLY A 259 16.26 -2.36 -0.16
CA GLY A 259 15.74 -1.77 -1.38
C GLY A 259 16.26 -2.42 -2.66
N LYS A 260 16.88 -3.61 -2.56
CA LYS A 260 17.23 -4.39 -3.74
C LYS A 260 15.96 -4.98 -4.34
N PHE A 261 15.70 -4.69 -5.62
CA PHE A 261 14.62 -5.32 -6.38
C PHE A 261 14.83 -6.83 -6.47
N LEU A 262 13.80 -7.59 -6.16
CA LEU A 262 13.80 -9.06 -6.20
C LEU A 262 12.91 -9.58 -7.32
N GLU A 263 11.67 -9.10 -7.41
CA GLU A 263 10.65 -9.66 -8.28
C GLU A 263 9.51 -8.65 -8.52
N GLN A 264 8.69 -8.85 -9.54
CA GLN A 264 7.45 -8.10 -9.75
C GLN A 264 6.29 -9.00 -10.15
N TRP A 265 5.07 -8.62 -9.74
CA TRP A 265 3.84 -9.39 -9.94
C TRP A 265 2.73 -8.52 -10.53
N HIS A 266 2.15 -8.96 -11.65
CA HIS A 266 1.05 -8.28 -12.34
C HIS A 266 -0.32 -8.96 -12.09
N GLN A 267 -0.32 -10.23 -11.66
CA GLN A 267 -1.53 -11.06 -11.50
C GLN A 267 -2.48 -10.60 -10.39
N PHE A 268 -2.07 -9.65 -9.57
CA PHE A 268 -2.90 -9.04 -8.53
C PHE A 268 -3.61 -7.75 -8.98
N SER A 269 -3.54 -7.41 -10.28
CA SER A 269 -4.17 -6.22 -10.85
C SER A 269 -3.52 -4.90 -10.38
N ARG A 270 -4.32 -3.88 -10.12
CA ARG A 270 -3.93 -2.51 -9.74
C ARG A 270 -3.97 -2.34 -8.21
N PRO A 271 -2.84 -2.50 -7.52
CA PRO A 271 -2.82 -2.59 -6.06
C PRO A 271 -3.06 -1.23 -5.40
N SER A 272 -4.30 -0.99 -4.94
CA SER A 272 -4.63 0.14 -4.07
C SER A 272 -4.28 -0.15 -2.61
N GLY A 273 -4.52 -1.37 -2.13
CA GLY A 273 -4.15 -1.83 -0.79
C GLY A 273 -3.53 -3.21 -0.83
N ILE A 274 -2.59 -3.47 0.08
CA ILE A 274 -1.96 -4.78 0.27
C ILE A 274 -1.92 -5.10 1.76
N PHE A 275 -2.36 -6.29 2.12
CA PHE A 275 -2.18 -6.87 3.45
C PHE A 275 -1.63 -8.28 3.31
N ILE A 276 -0.68 -8.66 4.15
CA ILE A 276 -0.12 -10.02 4.23
C ILE A 276 -0.29 -10.51 5.65
N ASP A 277 -0.97 -11.64 5.82
CA ASP A 277 -1.18 -12.23 7.13
C ASP A 277 0.04 -13.06 7.60
N LYS A 278 -0.01 -13.55 8.84
CA LYS A 278 1.06 -14.37 9.45
C LYS A 278 1.32 -15.71 8.75
N ASN A 279 0.43 -16.16 7.87
CA ASN A 279 0.55 -17.39 7.10
C ASN A 279 1.05 -17.11 5.66
N ASP A 280 1.43 -15.86 5.37
CA ASP A 280 1.79 -15.37 4.04
C ASP A 280 0.64 -15.48 3.03
N VAL A 281 -0.61 -15.37 3.49
CA VAL A 281 -1.74 -15.09 2.60
C VAL A 281 -1.72 -13.60 2.28
N ILE A 282 -1.68 -13.28 1.00
CA ILE A 282 -1.72 -11.90 0.51
C ILE A 282 -3.14 -11.54 0.06
N TYR A 283 -3.57 -10.36 0.47
CA TYR A 283 -4.84 -9.74 0.10
C TYR A 283 -4.54 -8.43 -0.62
N VAL A 284 -5.05 -8.28 -1.83
CA VAL A 284 -4.78 -7.10 -2.67
C VAL A 284 -6.09 -6.48 -3.10
N ALA A 285 -6.31 -5.24 -2.70
CA ALA A 285 -7.47 -4.44 -3.08
C ALA A 285 -7.19 -3.65 -4.36
N ASP A 286 -8.16 -3.61 -5.25
CA ASP A 286 -8.18 -2.81 -6.48
C ASP A 286 -9.49 -2.01 -6.52
N SER A 287 -9.39 -0.71 -6.34
CA SER A 287 -10.54 0.22 -6.29
C SER A 287 -10.78 0.99 -7.60
N GLU A 288 -9.93 0.82 -8.63
CA GLU A 288 -9.86 1.73 -9.76
C GLU A 288 -9.98 1.09 -11.15
N SER A 289 -9.73 -0.21 -11.30
CA SER A 289 -9.89 -0.89 -12.60
C SER A 289 -11.31 -0.73 -13.13
N GLU A 290 -11.50 -0.59 -14.45
CA GLU A 290 -12.77 -0.30 -15.15
C GLU A 290 -13.42 1.06 -14.79
N SER A 291 -12.76 1.93 -14.02
CA SER A 291 -13.32 3.23 -13.65
C SER A 291 -12.31 4.37 -13.80
N VAL A 292 -11.51 4.62 -12.76
CA VAL A 292 -10.47 5.67 -12.75
C VAL A 292 -9.28 5.27 -13.62
N ALA A 293 -8.85 4.01 -13.56
CA ALA A 293 -7.75 3.51 -14.37
C ALA A 293 -8.15 3.40 -15.86
N LYS A 294 -7.33 4.02 -16.72
CA LYS A 294 -7.53 4.02 -18.18
C LYS A 294 -6.52 3.12 -18.92
N ASN A 295 -5.57 2.55 -18.19
CA ASN A 295 -4.48 1.75 -18.72
C ASN A 295 -4.52 0.30 -18.20
N HIS A 296 -5.71 -0.21 -17.84
CA HIS A 296 -5.84 -1.54 -17.23
C HIS A 296 -7.08 -2.29 -17.76
N ASP A 297 -7.18 -2.36 -19.09
CA ASP A 297 -8.33 -2.95 -19.78
C ASP A 297 -8.47 -4.46 -19.45
N GLY A 298 -9.73 -4.88 -19.30
CA GLY A 298 -10.10 -6.27 -19.02
C GLY A 298 -9.92 -6.72 -17.55
N TRP A 299 -9.37 -5.90 -16.68
CA TRP A 299 -9.29 -6.18 -15.25
C TRP A 299 -10.47 -5.59 -14.49
N LYS A 300 -10.95 -6.31 -13.47
CA LYS A 300 -12.08 -5.90 -12.62
C LYS A 300 -11.62 -5.47 -11.24
N ARG A 301 -12.31 -4.45 -10.69
CA ARG A 301 -12.18 -4.03 -9.29
C ARG A 301 -12.59 -5.13 -8.34
N GLY A 302 -12.03 -5.13 -7.14
CA GLY A 302 -12.34 -6.06 -6.06
C GLY A 302 -11.12 -6.44 -5.24
N ILE A 303 -11.21 -7.52 -4.48
CA ILE A 303 -10.12 -8.02 -3.64
C ILE A 303 -9.63 -9.35 -4.19
N ARG A 304 -8.32 -9.44 -4.47
CA ARG A 304 -7.65 -10.69 -4.83
C ARG A 304 -6.95 -11.28 -3.62
N VAL A 305 -7.15 -12.58 -3.42
CA VAL A 305 -6.53 -13.35 -2.33
C VAL A 305 -5.56 -14.35 -2.93
N GLY A 306 -4.39 -14.51 -2.33
CA GLY A 306 -3.38 -15.41 -2.88
C GLY A 306 -2.28 -15.74 -1.88
N SER A 307 -1.13 -16.17 -2.40
CA SER A 307 0.04 -16.55 -1.62
C SER A 307 1.18 -15.56 -1.83
N ALA A 308 1.65 -14.92 -0.76
CA ALA A 308 2.85 -14.08 -0.80
C ALA A 308 4.12 -14.88 -1.08
N LYS A 309 4.11 -16.20 -0.86
CA LYS A 309 5.26 -17.07 -1.14
C LYS A 309 5.45 -17.36 -2.63
N THR A 310 4.34 -17.54 -3.36
CA THR A 310 4.37 -18.05 -4.74
C THR A 310 3.80 -17.09 -5.77
N GLY A 311 3.11 -16.01 -5.35
CA GLY A 311 2.37 -15.12 -6.24
C GLY A 311 1.08 -15.73 -6.82
N ALA A 312 0.71 -16.94 -6.45
CA ALA A 312 -0.53 -17.55 -6.93
C ALA A 312 -1.76 -16.81 -6.38
N VAL A 313 -2.65 -16.37 -7.28
CA VAL A 313 -3.97 -15.83 -6.92
C VAL A 313 -4.95 -16.99 -6.82
N THR A 314 -5.65 -17.11 -5.70
CA THR A 314 -6.53 -18.26 -5.39
C THR A 314 -8.01 -17.91 -5.32
N ALA A 315 -8.36 -16.63 -5.10
CA ALA A 315 -9.73 -16.18 -5.06
C ALA A 315 -9.85 -14.71 -5.51
N PHE A 316 -11.04 -14.35 -5.98
CA PHE A 316 -11.39 -12.98 -6.34
C PHE A 316 -12.77 -12.62 -5.80
N ILE A 317 -12.83 -11.58 -4.97
CA ILE A 317 -14.07 -10.97 -4.48
C ILE A 317 -14.34 -9.76 -5.37
N PRO A 318 -15.30 -9.84 -6.31
CA PRO A 318 -15.57 -8.74 -7.23
C PRO A 318 -16.27 -7.57 -6.51
N ASP A 319 -16.08 -6.37 -7.06
CA ASP A 319 -16.91 -5.21 -6.71
C ASP A 319 -18.36 -5.47 -7.13
N PRO A 320 -19.35 -5.32 -6.25
CA PRO A 320 -20.75 -5.44 -6.63
C PRO A 320 -21.26 -4.29 -7.49
N VAL A 321 -20.52 -3.17 -7.58
CA VAL A 321 -20.87 -2.02 -8.42
C VAL A 321 -20.33 -2.23 -9.83
N GLU A 322 -21.21 -2.56 -10.77
CA GLU A 322 -20.80 -2.86 -12.16
C GLU A 322 -20.22 -1.65 -12.90
N LYS A 323 -20.81 -0.47 -12.73
CA LYS A 323 -20.39 0.75 -13.45
C LYS A 323 -20.25 1.92 -12.49
N THR A 324 -19.09 2.57 -12.53
CA THR A 324 -18.82 3.80 -11.78
C THR A 324 -17.80 4.65 -12.55
N THR A 325 -17.79 5.95 -12.29
CA THR A 325 -16.76 6.88 -12.80
C THR A 325 -15.71 7.22 -11.75
N GLY A 326 -15.96 6.86 -10.50
CA GLY A 326 -15.06 7.06 -9.36
C GLY A 326 -14.46 5.76 -8.84
N THR A 327 -13.78 5.83 -7.72
CA THR A 327 -13.32 4.65 -6.98
C THR A 327 -14.51 3.88 -6.42
N SER A 328 -14.46 2.57 -6.48
CA SER A 328 -15.41 1.66 -5.86
C SER A 328 -14.65 0.42 -5.39
N ALA A 329 -15.29 -0.47 -4.63
CA ALA A 329 -14.61 -1.55 -3.92
C ALA A 329 -13.56 -1.04 -2.90
N ALA A 330 -12.81 -1.97 -2.33
CA ALA A 330 -11.82 -1.67 -1.31
C ALA A 330 -10.60 -0.93 -1.87
N GLU A 331 -10.20 0.16 -1.22
CA GLU A 331 -8.90 0.80 -1.37
C GLU A 331 -7.91 0.24 -0.35
N GLY A 332 -8.30 0.15 0.93
CA GLY A 332 -7.55 -0.55 1.96
C GLY A 332 -8.12 -1.93 2.24
N VAL A 333 -7.28 -2.86 2.65
CA VAL A 333 -7.67 -4.24 2.97
C VAL A 333 -6.90 -4.77 4.17
N ALA A 334 -7.57 -5.54 5.03
CA ALA A 334 -6.95 -6.34 6.09
C ALA A 334 -7.76 -7.64 6.31
N ALA A 335 -7.18 -8.59 7.02
CA ALA A 335 -7.87 -9.79 7.45
C ALA A 335 -7.62 -10.07 8.93
N ASP A 336 -8.65 -10.57 9.65
CA ASP A 336 -8.52 -11.01 11.03
C ASP A 336 -7.95 -12.45 11.12
N ALA A 337 -7.74 -12.93 12.34
CA ALA A 337 -7.17 -14.26 12.55
C ALA A 337 -8.09 -15.42 12.14
N MET A 338 -9.37 -15.16 11.91
CA MET A 338 -10.35 -16.13 11.42
C MET A 338 -10.43 -16.15 9.89
N GLY A 339 -9.70 -15.25 9.23
CA GLY A 339 -9.70 -15.09 7.77
C GLY A 339 -10.89 -14.31 7.24
N ASN A 340 -11.62 -13.58 8.10
CA ASN A 340 -12.57 -12.57 7.62
C ASN A 340 -11.78 -11.41 7.03
N ILE A 341 -12.25 -10.89 5.91
CA ILE A 341 -11.61 -9.79 5.18
C ILE A 341 -12.39 -8.51 5.45
N TYR A 342 -11.67 -7.42 5.58
CA TYR A 342 -12.24 -6.08 5.75
C TYR A 342 -11.75 -5.19 4.63
N GLY A 343 -12.68 -4.56 3.92
CA GLY A 343 -12.42 -3.65 2.80
C GLY A 343 -12.81 -2.23 3.15
N ALA A 344 -11.85 -1.32 3.10
CA ALA A 344 -12.03 0.11 3.31
C ALA A 344 -12.39 0.77 1.98
N GLU A 345 -13.60 1.33 1.84
CA GLU A 345 -14.10 1.87 0.57
C GLU A 345 -14.17 3.40 0.59
N VAL A 346 -13.38 4.03 -0.29
CA VAL A 346 -13.28 5.50 -0.40
C VAL A 346 -14.51 6.09 -1.07
N GLY A 347 -14.85 5.64 -2.26
CA GLY A 347 -15.99 6.17 -3.02
C GLY A 347 -17.32 5.90 -2.36
N PRO A 348 -17.66 4.65 -2.01
CA PRO A 348 -18.88 4.29 -1.30
C PRO A 348 -18.94 4.78 0.14
N LYS A 349 -17.82 5.19 0.76
CA LYS A 349 -17.72 5.70 2.14
C LYS A 349 -18.27 4.68 3.15
N ARG A 350 -17.66 3.51 3.20
CA ARG A 350 -18.06 2.44 4.11
C ARG A 350 -16.91 1.48 4.41
N LEU A 351 -17.08 0.69 5.45
CA LEU A 351 -16.26 -0.47 5.75
C LEU A 351 -17.09 -1.73 5.44
N MET A 352 -16.57 -2.58 4.56
CA MET A 352 -17.17 -3.88 4.23
C MET A 352 -16.46 -5.00 4.97
N LYS A 353 -17.22 -5.97 5.46
CA LYS A 353 -16.70 -7.23 6.00
C LYS A 353 -17.10 -8.37 5.07
N TYR A 354 -16.16 -9.27 4.83
CA TYR A 354 -16.37 -10.47 4.05
C TYR A 354 -16.02 -11.70 4.90
N VAL A 355 -16.91 -12.67 4.97
CA VAL A 355 -16.72 -13.91 5.72
C VAL A 355 -16.75 -15.11 4.78
N LYS A 356 -15.96 -16.15 5.07
CA LYS A 356 -16.01 -17.39 4.28
C LYS A 356 -17.37 -18.05 4.38
N ASN A 357 -17.82 -18.60 3.25
CA ASN A 357 -19.04 -19.42 3.17
C ASN A 357 -18.81 -20.76 3.86
#